data_36df61717a7c1e3e1d5a7eeca9ff7998
#
_entry.id   36df61717a7c1e3e1d5a7eeca9ff7998
#
_cell.length_a   1.000
_cell.length_b   1.000
_cell.length_c   1.000
_cell.angle_alpha   90.00
_cell.angle_beta   90.00
_cell.angle_gamma   90.00
#
_symmetry.space_group_name_H-M   'P 1'
#
loop_
_entity.id
_entity.type
_entity.pdbx_description
1 polymer ?
#
loop_
_entity_poly.entity_id
_entity_poly.type
_entity_poly.pdbx_seq_one_letter_code
_entity_poly.pdbx_strand_id
1 'polypeptide(L)'
;LMTFWPGEWCNLDPAPGWLHALVLSCDEKSQVQALDRTQPGLPLKKGRAQTMTHDYKRHGTTTLFAALNVLDGTVIGQCQQRHRHIEWLKFLRQINRETPKDKELHLICDNYATHKHPAVRERLYKHPRFHLHFTPTSASWLNMVERFFVI
;
A
#
# COMPACT_ATOMS: atom_id res chain seq x y z
N LEU A 1 31.66 -17.79 -13.02
CA LEU A 1 31.67 -17.67 -11.55
C LEU A 1 32.13 -16.25 -11.23
N MET A 2 31.18 -15.32 -11.00
CA MET A 2 31.48 -13.99 -10.46
C MET A 2 31.54 -14.13 -8.94
N THR A 3 32.72 -14.01 -8.38
CA THR A 3 32.95 -13.91 -6.93
C THR A 3 32.56 -12.51 -6.48
N PHE A 4 31.43 -12.39 -5.78
CA PHE A 4 31.07 -11.17 -5.05
C PHE A 4 32.00 -11.02 -3.83
N TRP A 5 32.74 -9.95 -3.77
CA TRP A 5 33.51 -9.55 -2.59
C TRP A 5 32.60 -8.87 -1.56
N PRO A 6 32.58 -9.30 -0.29
CA PRO A 6 31.68 -8.72 0.72
C PRO A 6 32.17 -7.41 1.34
N GLY A 7 33.08 -6.71 0.73
CA GLY A 7 33.73 -5.55 1.36
C GLY A 7 33.50 -4.17 0.69
N GLU A 8 32.91 -4.11 -0.50
CA GLU A 8 32.81 -2.85 -1.26
C GLU A 8 31.55 -2.01 -1.00
N TRP A 9 30.61 -2.52 -0.20
CA TRP A 9 29.36 -1.78 0.08
C TRP A 9 29.49 -0.77 1.23
N CYS A 10 30.61 -0.77 1.98
CA CYS A 10 30.76 0.07 3.17
C CYS A 10 31.32 1.47 2.90
N ASN A 11 31.75 1.79 1.66
CA ASN A 11 32.38 3.08 1.31
C ASN A 11 31.72 3.79 0.14
N LEU A 12 30.49 3.46 -0.22
CA LEU A 12 29.70 4.36 -1.02
C LEU A 12 29.16 5.42 -0.06
N ASP A 13 29.80 6.59 -0.05
CA ASP A 13 29.16 7.79 0.45
C ASP A 13 27.76 7.83 -0.16
N PRO A 14 26.69 7.89 0.65
CA PRO A 14 25.36 7.92 0.09
C PRO A 14 25.29 9.13 -0.83
N ALA A 15 25.13 8.86 -2.13
CA ALA A 15 24.95 9.94 -3.08
C ALA A 15 23.89 10.89 -2.53
N PRO A 16 24.10 12.23 -2.53
CA PRO A 16 23.25 13.20 -1.82
C PRO A 16 21.74 13.06 -2.06
N GLY A 17 21.35 12.42 -3.16
CA GLY A 17 19.96 12.18 -3.52
C GLY A 17 19.20 11.15 -2.68
N TRP A 18 19.86 10.19 -2.04
CA TRP A 18 19.17 9.11 -1.28
C TRP A 18 18.61 9.59 0.06
N LEU A 19 19.24 10.58 0.68
CA LEU A 19 18.77 11.18 1.93
C LEU A 19 17.48 11.98 1.76
N HIS A 20 17.09 12.29 0.51
CA HIS A 20 15.96 13.15 0.20
C HIS A 20 14.78 12.44 -0.46
N ALA A 21 14.80 11.11 -0.57
CA ALA A 21 13.74 10.33 -1.21
C ALA A 21 13.04 9.37 -0.24
N LEU A 22 11.72 9.23 -0.40
CA LEU A 22 10.90 8.20 0.22
C LEU A 22 10.35 7.29 -0.88
N VAL A 23 10.50 5.97 -0.70
CA VAL A 23 9.94 4.96 -1.60
C VAL A 23 8.72 4.35 -0.94
N LEU A 24 7.55 4.58 -1.52
CA LEU A 24 6.26 4.11 -1.05
C LEU A 24 5.69 3.09 -2.02
N SER A 25 5.40 1.90 -1.53
CA SER A 25 4.67 0.87 -2.26
C SER A 25 3.18 1.09 -2.04
N CYS A 26 2.43 1.41 -3.11
CA CYS A 26 1.04 1.85 -3.02
C CYS A 26 0.11 0.90 -3.76
N ASP A 27 -1.03 0.57 -3.14
CA ASP A 27 -2.07 -0.23 -3.74
C ASP A 27 -3.42 -0.05 -3.04
N GLU A 28 -4.49 -0.60 -3.65
CA GLU A 28 -5.82 -0.63 -3.06
C GLU A 28 -6.35 -2.05 -2.83
N LYS A 29 -6.67 -2.36 -1.59
CA LYS A 29 -7.44 -3.55 -1.22
C LYS A 29 -8.92 -3.26 -1.33
N SER A 30 -9.54 -3.67 -2.43
CA SER A 30 -10.98 -3.55 -2.62
C SER A 30 -11.76 -4.58 -1.82
N GLN A 31 -13.06 -4.31 -1.58
CA GLN A 31 -14.00 -5.24 -0.95
C GLN A 31 -13.59 -5.72 0.46
N VAL A 32 -12.92 -4.88 1.23
CA VAL A 32 -12.72 -5.14 2.66
C VAL A 32 -14.09 -5.14 3.34
N GLN A 33 -14.45 -6.24 4.00
CA GLN A 33 -15.76 -6.44 4.62
C GLN A 33 -15.66 -6.36 6.14
N ALA A 34 -16.52 -5.55 6.75
CA ALA A 34 -16.78 -5.63 8.19
C ALA A 34 -17.82 -6.72 8.44
N LEU A 35 -17.42 -7.77 9.12
CA LEU A 35 -18.26 -8.93 9.44
C LEU A 35 -18.48 -9.00 10.95
N ASP A 36 -19.75 -8.88 11.38
CA ASP A 36 -20.14 -9.18 12.75
C ASP A 36 -20.71 -10.60 12.83
N ARG A 37 -20.24 -11.37 13.80
CA ARG A 37 -20.83 -12.66 14.08
C ARG A 37 -22.18 -12.48 14.76
N THR A 38 -23.20 -13.16 14.26
CA THR A 38 -24.56 -13.11 14.84
C THR A 38 -24.67 -13.92 16.13
N GLN A 39 -23.76 -14.88 16.35
CA GLN A 39 -23.73 -15.73 17.54
C GLN A 39 -22.31 -15.81 18.13
N PRO A 40 -22.17 -15.77 19.46
CA PRO A 40 -20.90 -16.04 20.10
C PRO A 40 -20.43 -17.46 19.79
N GLY A 41 -19.12 -17.63 19.52
CA GLY A 41 -18.53 -18.96 19.31
C GLY A 41 -18.76 -19.86 20.54
N LEU A 42 -19.07 -21.12 20.34
CA LEU A 42 -19.18 -22.08 21.43
C LEU A 42 -17.81 -22.28 22.08
N PRO A 43 -17.72 -22.25 23.43
CA PRO A 43 -16.44 -22.37 24.11
C PRO A 43 -15.79 -23.75 23.85
N LEU A 44 -14.47 -23.78 23.82
CA LEU A 44 -13.69 -25.01 23.76
C LEU A 44 -14.03 -25.91 24.94
N LYS A 45 -14.48 -27.12 24.67
CA LYS A 45 -14.65 -28.20 25.67
C LYS A 45 -13.58 -29.24 25.46
N LYS A 46 -13.12 -29.91 26.57
CA LYS A 46 -12.12 -30.98 26.49
C LYS A 46 -12.58 -32.07 25.50
N GLY A 47 -11.82 -32.30 24.45
CA GLY A 47 -12.12 -33.28 23.40
C GLY A 47 -13.01 -32.80 22.26
N ARG A 48 -13.41 -31.49 22.19
CA ARG A 48 -14.11 -30.93 21.06
C ARG A 48 -13.43 -29.65 20.55
N ALA A 49 -13.21 -29.59 19.23
CA ALA A 49 -12.79 -28.36 18.58
C ALA A 49 -13.87 -27.26 18.72
N GLN A 50 -13.44 -26.02 18.77
CA GLN A 50 -14.36 -24.89 18.76
C GLN A 50 -15.21 -24.93 17.48
N THR A 51 -16.52 -24.99 17.61
CA THR A 51 -17.44 -24.91 16.48
C THR A 51 -17.83 -23.46 16.29
N MET A 52 -17.55 -22.92 15.11
CA MET A 52 -17.95 -21.59 14.72
C MET A 52 -19.11 -21.67 13.75
N THR A 53 -20.18 -20.91 14.01
CA THR A 53 -21.25 -20.73 13.05
C THR A 53 -20.76 -19.84 11.91
N HIS A 54 -21.15 -20.17 10.68
CA HIS A 54 -20.84 -19.35 9.49
C HIS A 54 -21.81 -18.18 9.33
N ASP A 55 -22.71 -17.96 10.27
CA ASP A 55 -23.67 -16.87 10.24
C ASP A 55 -23.02 -15.57 10.67
N TYR A 56 -22.94 -14.62 9.75
CA TYR A 56 -22.43 -13.28 9.99
C TYR A 56 -23.27 -12.22 9.29
N LYS A 57 -23.39 -11.06 9.92
CA LYS A 57 -24.01 -9.88 9.32
C LYS A 57 -22.95 -9.06 8.61
N ARG A 58 -23.19 -8.73 7.34
CA ARG A 58 -22.32 -7.86 6.54
C ARG A 58 -22.71 -6.40 6.75
N HIS A 59 -21.76 -5.56 7.09
CA HIS A 59 -21.93 -4.10 7.26
C HIS A 59 -21.42 -3.29 6.07
N GLY A 60 -21.49 -3.87 4.87
CA GLY A 60 -21.03 -3.26 3.64
C GLY A 60 -19.57 -3.58 3.33
N THR A 61 -19.10 -2.98 2.28
CA THR A 61 -17.71 -3.11 1.79
C THR A 61 -17.03 -1.75 1.73
N THR A 62 -15.76 -1.71 2.01
CA THR A 62 -14.92 -0.53 1.83
C THR A 62 -13.67 -0.89 1.03
N THR A 63 -12.98 0.11 0.50
CA THR A 63 -11.68 -0.04 -0.14
C THR A 63 -10.63 0.59 0.75
N LEU A 64 -9.59 -0.15 1.08
CA LEU A 64 -8.43 0.36 1.79
C LEU A 64 -7.34 0.74 0.77
N PHE A 65 -7.01 2.02 0.69
CA PHE A 65 -5.79 2.50 0.05
C PHE A 65 -4.66 2.44 1.07
N ALA A 66 -3.53 1.89 0.68
CA ALA A 66 -2.35 1.81 1.54
C ALA A 66 -1.08 2.21 0.79
N ALA A 67 -0.19 2.91 1.48
CA ALA A 67 1.15 3.24 1.03
C ALA A 67 2.14 2.77 2.11
N LEU A 68 2.88 1.74 1.81
CA LEU A 68 3.91 1.17 2.66
C LEU A 68 5.25 1.86 2.38
N ASN A 69 5.84 2.49 3.38
CA ASN A 69 7.22 2.93 3.29
C ASN A 69 8.14 1.71 3.29
N VAL A 70 8.85 1.52 2.19
CA VAL A 70 9.70 0.34 1.98
C VAL A 70 10.89 0.32 2.94
N LEU A 71 11.33 1.48 3.44
CA LEU A 71 12.50 1.60 4.28
C LEU A 71 12.22 1.21 5.75
N ASP A 72 11.15 1.73 6.33
CA ASP A 72 10.86 1.60 7.77
C ASP A 72 9.60 0.79 8.08
N GLY A 73 8.84 0.39 7.06
CA GLY A 73 7.63 -0.40 7.21
C GLY A 73 6.41 0.39 7.69
N THR A 74 6.48 1.71 7.82
CA THR A 74 5.32 2.52 8.17
C THR A 74 4.27 2.51 7.05
N VAL A 75 2.99 2.53 7.44
CA VAL A 75 1.87 2.48 6.49
C VAL A 75 0.99 3.70 6.64
N ILE A 76 0.79 4.42 5.55
CA ILE A 76 -0.24 5.44 5.41
C ILE A 76 -1.46 4.75 4.82
N GLY A 77 -2.59 4.73 5.54
CA GLY A 77 -3.80 4.05 5.12
C GLY A 77 -5.01 4.97 5.07
N GLN A 78 -5.93 4.74 4.12
CA GLN A 78 -7.20 5.45 4.01
C GLN A 78 -8.31 4.54 3.50
N CYS A 79 -9.40 4.42 4.27
CA CYS A 79 -10.60 3.73 3.82
C CYS A 79 -11.48 4.68 2.99
N GLN A 80 -11.95 4.19 1.83
CA GLN A 80 -12.83 4.90 0.91
C GLN A 80 -13.96 3.97 0.44
N GLN A 81 -15.09 4.55 0.09
CA GLN A 81 -16.24 3.77 -0.41
C GLN A 81 -16.02 3.18 -1.81
N ARG A 82 -15.13 3.78 -2.58
CA ARG A 82 -14.85 3.42 -3.98
C ARG A 82 -13.36 3.57 -4.26
N HIS A 83 -12.89 2.95 -5.36
CA HIS A 83 -11.49 2.95 -5.83
C HIS A 83 -11.33 3.62 -7.20
N ARG A 84 -11.97 4.80 -7.39
CA ARG A 84 -11.85 5.59 -8.62
C ARG A 84 -10.69 6.59 -8.52
N HIS A 85 -10.37 7.25 -9.62
CA HIS A 85 -9.34 8.30 -9.67
C HIS A 85 -9.58 9.43 -8.65
N ILE A 86 -10.84 9.72 -8.30
CA ILE A 86 -11.18 10.77 -7.30
C ILE A 86 -10.69 10.34 -5.91
N GLU A 87 -10.92 9.11 -5.53
CA GLU A 87 -10.48 8.54 -4.25
C GLU A 87 -8.95 8.43 -4.22
N TRP A 88 -8.35 8.01 -5.32
CA TRP A 88 -6.88 8.01 -5.47
C TRP A 88 -6.28 9.41 -5.30
N LEU A 89 -6.88 10.44 -5.91
CA LEU A 89 -6.43 11.82 -5.73
C LEU A 89 -6.53 12.30 -4.26
N LYS A 90 -7.55 11.87 -3.52
CA LYS A 90 -7.66 12.16 -2.08
C LYS A 90 -6.52 11.49 -1.31
N PHE A 91 -6.21 10.24 -1.65
CA PHE A 91 -5.13 9.50 -1.03
C PHE A 91 -3.76 10.12 -1.32
N LEU A 92 -3.49 10.54 -2.55
CA LEU A 92 -2.27 11.30 -2.89
C LEU A 92 -2.14 12.62 -2.09
N ARG A 93 -3.27 13.28 -1.77
CA ARG A 93 -3.25 14.48 -0.90
C ARG A 93 -2.89 14.11 0.54
N GLN A 94 -3.37 12.97 1.03
CA GLN A 94 -3.02 12.46 2.36
C GLN A 94 -1.52 12.14 2.43
N ILE A 95 -0.99 11.38 1.48
CA ILE A 95 0.45 11.09 1.40
C ILE A 95 1.25 12.39 1.42
N ASN A 96 0.86 13.38 0.60
CA ASN A 96 1.54 14.67 0.59
C ASN A 96 1.51 15.40 1.94
N ARG A 97 0.43 15.25 2.71
CA ARG A 97 0.29 15.88 4.02
C ARG A 97 1.12 15.18 5.09
N GLU A 98 1.16 13.84 5.07
CA GLU A 98 1.76 13.01 6.10
C GLU A 98 3.25 12.75 5.89
N THR A 99 3.79 13.09 4.70
CA THR A 99 5.22 12.94 4.41
C THR A 99 5.98 14.26 4.55
N PRO A 100 7.27 14.23 4.96
CA PRO A 100 8.14 15.40 5.02
C PRO A 100 8.20 16.14 3.68
N LYS A 101 8.19 17.49 3.70
CA LYS A 101 8.08 18.31 2.50
C LYS A 101 9.38 18.43 1.70
N ASP A 102 10.49 18.18 2.36
CA ASP A 102 11.85 18.17 1.82
C ASP A 102 12.21 16.88 1.08
N LYS A 103 11.31 15.88 1.11
CA LYS A 103 11.54 14.57 0.50
C LYS A 103 10.87 14.43 -0.87
N GLU A 104 11.58 13.87 -1.83
CA GLU A 104 11.00 13.32 -3.06
C GLU A 104 10.20 12.05 -2.76
N LEU A 105 9.10 11.85 -3.44
CA LEU A 105 8.20 10.72 -3.23
C LEU A 105 8.18 9.81 -4.46
N HIS A 106 8.77 8.63 -4.35
CA HIS A 106 8.72 7.59 -5.36
C HIS A 106 7.62 6.60 -5.00
N LEU A 107 6.53 6.61 -5.75
CA LEU A 107 5.38 5.73 -5.54
C LEU A 107 5.43 4.56 -6.53
N ILE A 108 5.55 3.35 -6.02
CA ILE A 108 5.46 2.11 -6.79
C ILE A 108 3.99 1.69 -6.78
N CYS A 109 3.34 1.70 -7.93
CA CYS A 109 1.93 1.38 -8.11
C CYS A 109 1.75 0.27 -9.14
N ASP A 110 0.62 -0.42 -9.09
CA ASP A 110 0.23 -1.31 -10.17
C ASP A 110 -0.14 -0.54 -11.45
N ASN A 111 -0.23 -1.25 -12.56
CA ASN A 111 -0.49 -0.66 -13.87
C ASN A 111 -2.00 -0.42 -14.12
N TYR A 112 -2.77 -0.07 -13.09
CA TYR A 112 -4.21 0.12 -13.18
C TYR A 112 -4.59 1.46 -13.84
N ALA A 113 -5.68 1.47 -14.61
CA ALA A 113 -6.11 2.63 -15.40
C ALA A 113 -6.41 3.87 -14.54
N THR A 114 -6.88 3.68 -13.31
CA THR A 114 -7.19 4.75 -12.34
C THR A 114 -5.98 5.63 -12.06
N HIS A 115 -4.79 5.03 -11.94
CA HIS A 115 -3.53 5.73 -11.67
C HIS A 115 -3.05 6.58 -12.84
N LYS A 116 -3.51 6.27 -14.07
CA LYS A 116 -3.12 6.96 -15.31
C LYS A 116 -4.15 7.99 -15.78
N HIS A 117 -5.22 8.21 -15.01
CA HIS A 117 -6.29 9.15 -15.37
C HIS A 117 -5.73 10.57 -15.61
N PRO A 118 -6.25 11.34 -16.60
CA PRO A 118 -5.78 12.70 -16.90
C PRO A 118 -5.70 13.63 -15.68
N ALA A 119 -6.72 13.59 -14.80
CA ALA A 119 -6.73 14.37 -13.56
C ALA A 119 -5.58 14.01 -12.59
N VAL A 120 -5.14 12.76 -12.58
CA VAL A 120 -3.97 12.32 -11.80
C VAL A 120 -2.69 12.91 -12.40
N ARG A 121 -2.54 12.84 -13.72
CA ARG A 121 -1.38 13.43 -14.43
C ARG A 121 -1.28 14.94 -14.21
N GLU A 122 -2.41 15.66 -14.29
CA GLU A 122 -2.44 17.08 -14.01
C GLU A 122 -2.00 17.41 -12.59
N ARG A 123 -2.45 16.62 -11.61
CA ARG A 123 -2.02 16.79 -10.23
C ARG A 123 -0.52 16.56 -10.08
N LEU A 124 0.02 15.49 -10.68
CA LEU A 124 1.45 15.16 -10.60
C LEU A 124 2.29 16.27 -11.23
N TYR A 125 1.85 16.83 -12.35
CA TYR A 125 2.51 17.97 -12.98
C TYR A 125 2.62 19.19 -12.03
N LYS A 126 1.58 19.43 -11.21
CA LYS A 126 1.55 20.52 -10.21
C LYS A 126 2.35 20.20 -8.93
N HIS A 127 2.77 18.94 -8.75
CA HIS A 127 3.48 18.48 -7.56
C HIS A 127 4.71 17.66 -7.97
N PRO A 128 5.79 18.30 -8.43
CA PRO A 128 6.94 17.63 -9.06
C PRO A 128 7.68 16.65 -8.14
N ARG A 129 7.50 16.77 -6.82
CA ARG A 129 8.08 15.82 -5.86
C ARG A 129 7.51 14.39 -5.95
N PHE A 130 6.41 14.16 -6.69
CA PHE A 130 5.78 12.86 -6.87
C PHE A 130 6.26 12.18 -8.15
N HIS A 131 6.89 11.03 -8.02
CA HIS A 131 7.36 10.18 -9.10
C HIS A 131 6.62 8.85 -9.06
N LEU A 132 5.75 8.59 -10.04
CA LEU A 132 5.03 7.33 -10.14
C LEU A 132 5.82 6.33 -10.98
N HIS A 133 6.00 5.13 -10.43
CA HIS A 133 6.62 3.99 -11.08
C HIS A 133 5.58 2.87 -11.16
N PHE A 134 5.34 2.36 -12.36
CA PHE A 134 4.34 1.31 -12.57
C PHE A 134 5.02 -0.05 -12.65
N THR A 135 4.47 -1.03 -11.91
CA THR A 135 4.90 -2.42 -12.07
C THR A 135 4.50 -2.96 -13.45
N PRO A 136 5.26 -3.91 -14.02
CA PRO A 136 4.85 -4.58 -15.23
C PRO A 136 3.48 -5.26 -15.09
N THR A 137 2.77 -5.40 -16.19
CA THR A 137 1.50 -6.13 -16.21
C THR A 137 1.68 -7.55 -15.67
N SER A 138 0.77 -8.01 -14.80
CA SER A 138 0.83 -9.31 -14.13
C SER A 138 2.02 -9.50 -13.18
N ALA A 139 2.62 -8.43 -12.69
CA ALA A 139 3.73 -8.46 -11.75
C ALA A 139 3.40 -7.75 -10.42
N SER A 140 2.16 -7.88 -9.94
CA SER A 140 1.70 -7.29 -8.67
C SER A 140 2.53 -7.75 -7.47
N TRP A 141 3.08 -8.97 -7.51
CA TRP A 141 3.98 -9.51 -6.48
C TRP A 141 5.25 -8.65 -6.24
N LEU A 142 5.61 -7.77 -7.17
CA LEU A 142 6.68 -6.77 -7.00
C LEU A 142 6.23 -5.61 -6.10
N ASN A 143 4.92 -5.40 -5.94
CA ASN A 143 4.38 -4.38 -5.07
C ASN A 143 4.38 -4.87 -3.61
N MET A 144 5.28 -4.33 -2.78
CA MET A 144 5.49 -4.84 -1.42
C MET A 144 4.27 -4.67 -0.51
N VAL A 145 3.38 -3.70 -0.78
CA VAL A 145 2.16 -3.52 0.01
C VAL A 145 1.18 -4.68 -0.14
N GLU A 146 1.25 -5.46 -1.20
CA GLU A 146 0.47 -6.68 -1.38
C GLU A 146 0.70 -7.66 -0.22
N ARG A 147 1.94 -7.76 0.28
CA ARG A 147 2.26 -8.58 1.45
C ARG A 147 1.60 -8.07 2.73
N PHE A 148 1.42 -6.77 2.85
CA PHE A 148 0.69 -6.16 3.97
C PHE A 148 -0.78 -6.57 3.97
N PHE A 149 -1.38 -6.77 2.79
CA PHE A 149 -2.77 -7.18 2.66
C PHE A 149 -3.05 -8.67 2.95
N VAL A 150 -2.03 -9.50 3.06
CA VAL A 150 -2.15 -10.97 3.25
C VAL A 150 -2.26 -11.36 4.72
N ILE A 151 -2.20 -10.41 5.64
CA ILE A 151 -2.31 -10.65 7.10
C ILE A 151 -3.75 -10.93 7.50
#